data_374168e808c006d75cdb42b0eaac2773
#
_entry.id   374168e808c006d75cdb42b0eaac2773
#
_cell.length_a   1.000
_cell.length_b   1.000
_cell.length_c   1.000
_cell.angle_alpha   90.00
_cell.angle_beta   90.00
_cell.angle_gamma   90.00
#
_symmetry.space_group_name_H-M   'P 1'
#
loop_
_entity.id
_entity.type
_entity.pdbx_description
1 polymer ?
#
loop_
_entity_poly.entity_id
_entity_poly.type
_entity_poly.pdbx_seq_one_letter_code
_entity_poly.pdbx_strand_id
1 'polypeptide(L)'
;QQFEKYKNLKPKIYTIPVGNISRLNNEQQRKPYSIITASRLANEKHVDWLIKAVVKAHKVNSDISFDIYGEGSERKKLQQIIDNSQANSYIKLKGHVNLAEVYKQYELYLSGSTSEGFGLTLMEAVGSGLGIIGFDVYYGNTTFINNHINGFKVPIDTVNIDENNLVT
;
A
#
# COMPACT_ATOMS: atom_id res chain seq x y z
N GLN A 1 39.30 -4.00 14.75
CA GLN A 1 39.63 -3.37 16.06
C GLN A 1 38.43 -2.68 16.74
N GLN A 2 37.44 -2.13 16.02
CA GLN A 2 36.30 -1.47 16.67
C GLN A 2 35.30 -2.45 17.33
N PHE A 3 35.17 -3.69 16.86
CA PHE A 3 34.22 -4.66 17.42
C PHE A 3 34.75 -5.36 18.70
N GLU A 4 36.04 -5.41 18.92
CA GLU A 4 36.62 -6.02 20.11
C GLU A 4 36.22 -5.28 21.41
N LYS A 5 36.03 -3.95 21.33
CA LYS A 5 35.64 -3.12 22.48
C LYS A 5 34.25 -3.48 23.04
N TYR A 6 33.42 -4.19 22.29
CA TYR A 6 32.03 -4.51 22.66
C TYR A 6 31.78 -5.99 22.95
N LYS A 7 32.81 -6.84 22.87
CA LYS A 7 32.70 -8.29 23.09
C LYS A 7 32.11 -8.68 24.46
N ASN A 8 32.28 -7.84 25.47
CA ASN A 8 31.82 -8.10 26.84
C ASN A 8 30.48 -7.43 27.18
N LEU A 9 29.89 -6.69 26.25
CA LEU A 9 28.56 -6.13 26.46
C LEU A 9 27.52 -7.24 26.25
N LYS A 10 26.71 -7.50 27.26
CA LYS A 10 25.45 -8.27 27.13
C LYS A 10 24.31 -7.28 26.98
N PRO A 11 24.07 -6.74 25.78
CA PRO A 11 22.98 -5.80 25.59
C PRO A 11 21.66 -6.52 25.85
N LYS A 12 20.79 -5.93 26.65
CA LYS A 12 19.39 -6.35 26.70
C LYS A 12 18.72 -5.81 25.43
N ILE A 13 18.34 -6.72 24.54
CA ILE A 13 17.63 -6.37 23.31
C ILE A 13 16.14 -6.35 23.65
N TYR A 14 15.51 -5.21 23.47
CA TYR A 14 14.06 -5.05 23.57
C TYR A 14 13.50 -4.84 22.17
N THR A 15 12.55 -5.66 21.77
CA THR A 15 11.75 -5.40 20.57
C THR A 15 10.65 -4.44 20.97
N ILE A 16 10.77 -3.20 20.55
CA ILE A 16 9.74 -2.18 20.76
C ILE A 16 8.99 -2.04 19.42
N PRO A 17 7.71 -2.40 19.35
CA PRO A 17 6.94 -2.16 18.14
C PRO A 17 6.87 -0.66 17.87
N VAL A 18 7.17 -0.25 16.64
CA VAL A 18 6.98 1.12 16.20
C VAL A 18 5.47 1.33 16.04
N GLY A 19 4.90 2.25 16.78
CA GLY A 19 3.51 2.61 16.57
C GLY A 19 2.99 3.55 17.65
N ASN A 20 2.48 4.68 17.22
CA ASN A 20 1.54 5.49 17.96
C ASN A 20 0.33 5.68 17.05
N ILE A 21 -0.56 4.69 17.06
CA ILE A 21 -1.80 4.78 16.31
C ILE A 21 -2.85 5.24 17.31
N SER A 22 -3.19 6.52 17.26
CA SER A 22 -4.36 7.03 17.96
C SER A 22 -5.57 6.26 17.45
N ARG A 23 -6.39 5.72 18.36
CA ARG A 23 -7.69 5.13 17.97
C ARG A 23 -8.48 6.21 17.25
N LEU A 24 -8.77 5.99 16.00
CA LEU A 24 -9.56 6.89 15.21
C LEU A 24 -11.03 6.72 15.62
N ASN A 25 -11.66 7.83 15.98
CA ASN A 25 -13.11 7.84 16.09
C ASN A 25 -13.70 7.56 14.70
N ASN A 26 -14.47 6.49 14.58
CA ASN A 26 -15.05 5.97 13.33
C ASN A 26 -16.23 6.81 12.80
N GLU A 27 -16.39 8.04 13.21
CA GLU A 27 -17.55 8.86 12.83
C GLU A 27 -17.42 9.56 11.47
N GLN A 28 -16.26 9.48 10.83
CA GLN A 28 -16.08 10.07 9.50
C GLN A 28 -16.61 9.12 8.43
N GLN A 29 -17.61 9.58 7.68
CA GLN A 29 -18.16 8.86 6.54
C GLN A 29 -17.08 8.76 5.44
N ARG A 30 -16.61 7.54 5.19
CA ARG A 30 -15.66 7.26 4.11
C ARG A 30 -16.33 7.41 2.76
N LYS A 31 -15.58 7.83 1.75
CA LYS A 31 -16.08 7.83 0.38
C LYS A 31 -16.22 6.38 -0.08
N PRO A 32 -17.42 5.92 -0.48
CA PRO A 32 -17.62 4.55 -0.94
C PRO A 32 -16.71 4.22 -2.14
N TYR A 33 -16.26 2.97 -2.21
CA TYR A 33 -15.39 2.45 -3.28
C TYR A 33 -14.11 3.26 -3.51
N SER A 34 -13.63 3.96 -2.49
CA SER A 34 -12.41 4.75 -2.56
C SER A 34 -11.19 3.93 -2.14
N ILE A 35 -10.19 3.93 -2.98
CA ILE A 35 -8.96 3.19 -2.81
C ILE A 35 -7.80 4.17 -2.66
N ILE A 36 -6.86 3.84 -1.79
CA ILE A 36 -5.61 4.59 -1.59
C ILE A 36 -4.41 3.64 -1.65
N THR A 37 -3.29 4.13 -2.15
CA THR A 37 -1.95 3.62 -1.85
C THR A 37 -1.04 4.77 -1.47
N ALA A 38 -0.06 4.49 -0.61
CA ALA A 38 0.91 5.48 -0.18
C ALA A 38 2.30 4.85 -0.06
N SER A 39 3.20 5.26 -0.93
CA SER A 39 4.56 4.74 -0.96
C SER A 39 5.49 5.67 -1.72
N ARG A 40 6.79 5.43 -1.62
CA ARG A 40 7.73 5.96 -2.60
C ARG A 40 7.38 5.39 -3.98
N LEU A 41 7.33 6.23 -5.02
CA LEU A 41 7.04 5.79 -6.39
C LEU A 41 8.33 5.23 -7.01
N ALA A 42 8.66 4.01 -6.65
CA ALA A 42 9.82 3.26 -7.08
C ALA A 42 9.40 1.87 -7.58
N ASN A 43 10.24 1.25 -8.40
CA ASN A 43 9.89 0.01 -9.11
C ASN A 43 9.43 -1.12 -8.16
N GLU A 44 10.11 -1.29 -7.02
CA GLU A 44 9.79 -2.32 -6.03
C GLU A 44 8.43 -2.15 -5.34
N LYS A 45 7.75 -1.03 -5.57
CA LYS A 45 6.39 -0.77 -5.05
C LYS A 45 5.28 -1.17 -6.01
N HIS A 46 5.64 -1.51 -7.24
CA HIS A 46 4.75 -2.03 -8.28
C HIS A 46 3.40 -1.28 -8.38
N VAL A 47 3.45 0.06 -8.29
CA VAL A 47 2.25 0.91 -8.39
C VAL A 47 1.59 0.79 -9.77
N ASP A 48 2.36 0.48 -10.79
CA ASP A 48 1.88 0.18 -12.15
C ASP A 48 0.95 -1.04 -12.17
N TRP A 49 1.22 -2.08 -11.37
CA TRP A 49 0.33 -3.24 -11.23
C TRP A 49 -0.99 -2.83 -10.56
N LEU A 50 -0.91 -1.98 -9.52
CA LEU A 50 -2.11 -1.48 -8.84
C LEU A 50 -2.99 -0.66 -9.79
N ILE A 51 -2.39 0.22 -10.61
CA ILE A 51 -3.13 0.99 -11.63
C ILE A 51 -3.84 0.05 -12.59
N LYS A 52 -3.14 -0.94 -13.16
CA LYS A 52 -3.72 -1.91 -14.09
C LYS A 52 -4.88 -2.69 -13.45
N ALA A 53 -4.72 -3.14 -12.20
CA ALA A 53 -5.75 -3.84 -11.47
C ALA A 53 -7.00 -2.96 -11.24
N VAL A 54 -6.80 -1.70 -10.83
CA VAL A 54 -7.91 -0.76 -10.62
C VAL A 54 -8.60 -0.41 -11.93
N VAL A 55 -7.87 -0.26 -13.04
CA VAL A 55 -8.49 -0.05 -14.38
C VAL A 55 -9.42 -1.20 -14.74
N LYS A 56 -9.03 -2.45 -14.44
CA LYS A 56 -9.91 -3.60 -14.68
C LYS A 56 -11.11 -3.62 -13.71
N ALA A 57 -10.89 -3.36 -12.43
CA ALA A 57 -11.95 -3.30 -11.44
C ALA A 57 -12.99 -2.20 -11.75
N HIS A 58 -12.53 -1.04 -12.21
CA HIS A 58 -13.41 0.08 -12.60
C HIS A 58 -14.34 -0.25 -13.77
N LYS A 59 -13.93 -1.16 -14.68
CA LYS A 59 -14.83 -1.66 -15.75
C LYS A 59 -16.00 -2.47 -15.20
N VAL A 60 -15.84 -3.10 -14.04
CA VAL A 60 -16.88 -3.88 -13.36
C VAL A 60 -17.74 -2.98 -12.47
N ASN A 61 -17.12 -2.02 -11.77
CA ASN A 61 -17.80 -1.04 -10.94
C ASN A 61 -17.20 0.35 -11.18
N SER A 62 -17.92 1.20 -11.88
CA SER A 62 -17.51 2.56 -12.26
C SER A 62 -17.41 3.55 -11.08
N ASP A 63 -17.87 3.19 -9.89
CA ASP A 63 -17.76 4.03 -8.70
C ASP A 63 -16.38 3.95 -8.04
N ILE A 64 -15.57 2.95 -8.41
CA ILE A 64 -14.22 2.79 -7.89
C ILE A 64 -13.35 3.98 -8.26
N SER A 65 -12.68 4.56 -7.27
CA SER A 65 -11.68 5.62 -7.44
C SER A 65 -10.39 5.27 -6.72
N PHE A 66 -9.24 5.72 -7.24
CA PHE A 66 -7.92 5.38 -6.72
C PHE A 66 -7.01 6.60 -6.65
N ASP A 67 -6.57 6.93 -5.45
CA ASP A 67 -5.61 7.99 -5.20
C ASP A 67 -4.25 7.40 -4.77
N ILE A 68 -3.20 7.86 -5.42
CA ILE A 68 -1.83 7.38 -5.24
C ILE A 68 -1.02 8.50 -4.61
N TYR A 69 -0.58 8.30 -3.37
CA TYR A 69 0.22 9.25 -2.62
C TYR A 69 1.68 8.86 -2.60
N GLY A 70 2.54 9.83 -2.78
CA GLY A 70 3.99 9.70 -2.77
C GLY A 70 4.66 10.34 -3.97
N GLU A 71 5.99 10.33 -3.93
CA GLU A 71 6.87 10.83 -4.98
C GLU A 71 7.94 9.78 -5.30
N GLY A 72 8.56 9.90 -6.47
CA GLY A 72 9.65 9.02 -6.88
C GLY A 72 9.91 8.98 -8.37
N SER A 73 10.90 8.19 -8.75
CA SER A 73 11.41 8.09 -10.14
C SER A 73 10.36 7.59 -11.13
N GLU A 74 9.43 6.75 -10.68
CA GLU A 74 8.39 6.15 -11.53
C GLU A 74 7.22 7.09 -11.85
N ARG A 75 7.13 8.28 -11.21
CA ARG A 75 5.96 9.18 -11.35
C ARG A 75 5.55 9.43 -12.80
N LYS A 76 6.53 9.74 -13.68
CA LYS A 76 6.24 10.04 -15.10
C LYS A 76 5.68 8.81 -15.83
N LYS A 77 6.28 7.66 -15.61
CA LYS A 77 5.83 6.38 -16.19
C LYS A 77 4.42 6.01 -15.71
N LEU A 78 4.15 6.18 -14.41
CA LEU A 78 2.82 5.91 -13.85
C LEU A 78 1.76 6.83 -14.43
N GLN A 79 2.06 8.12 -14.61
CA GLN A 79 1.15 9.04 -15.28
C GLN A 79 0.86 8.62 -16.73
N GLN A 80 1.89 8.21 -17.48
CA GLN A 80 1.69 7.69 -18.84
C GLN A 80 0.78 6.45 -18.88
N ILE A 81 0.90 5.55 -17.90
CA ILE A 81 0.01 4.38 -17.81
C ILE A 81 -1.45 4.82 -17.56
N ILE A 82 -1.66 5.79 -16.68
CA ILE A 82 -2.99 6.35 -16.40
C ILE A 82 -3.57 7.00 -17.66
N ASP A 83 -2.78 7.81 -18.36
CA ASP A 83 -3.18 8.50 -19.59
C ASP A 83 -3.56 7.51 -20.70
N ASN A 84 -2.70 6.53 -20.96
CA ASN A 84 -2.92 5.48 -21.95
C ASN A 84 -4.15 4.62 -21.65
N SER A 85 -4.46 4.46 -20.37
CA SER A 85 -5.67 3.73 -19.91
C SER A 85 -6.92 4.60 -19.87
N GLN A 86 -6.82 5.89 -20.23
CA GLN A 86 -7.91 6.88 -20.13
C GLN A 86 -8.52 6.96 -18.72
N ALA A 87 -7.69 6.72 -17.68
CA ALA A 87 -8.13 6.55 -16.31
C ALA A 87 -8.07 7.84 -15.47
N ASN A 88 -7.75 8.98 -16.07
CA ASN A 88 -7.55 10.25 -15.38
C ASN A 88 -8.78 10.77 -14.61
N SER A 89 -9.98 10.29 -14.89
CA SER A 89 -11.18 10.67 -14.15
C SER A 89 -11.24 10.06 -12.76
N TYR A 90 -10.70 8.85 -12.56
CA TYR A 90 -10.84 8.05 -11.35
C TYR A 90 -9.51 7.59 -10.71
N ILE A 91 -8.35 7.76 -11.38
CA ILE A 91 -7.01 7.50 -10.82
C ILE A 91 -6.19 8.78 -10.78
N LYS A 92 -5.63 9.13 -9.62
CA LYS A 92 -4.87 10.38 -9.42
C LYS A 92 -3.54 10.16 -8.70
N LEU A 93 -2.46 10.78 -9.21
CA LEU A 93 -1.19 10.92 -8.50
C LEU A 93 -1.24 12.19 -7.65
N LYS A 94 -1.36 12.05 -6.34
CA LYS A 94 -1.61 13.13 -5.36
C LYS A 94 -0.34 13.78 -4.82
N GLY A 95 0.83 13.19 -5.07
CA GLY A 95 2.07 13.67 -4.47
C GLY A 95 2.24 13.29 -3.01
N HIS A 96 3.20 13.93 -2.33
CA HIS A 96 3.50 13.65 -0.93
C HIS A 96 2.70 14.58 -0.01
N VAL A 97 2.01 14.01 0.98
CA VAL A 97 1.24 14.73 1.99
C VAL A 97 1.35 14.05 3.36
N ASN A 98 0.91 14.72 4.43
CA ASN A 98 0.70 14.06 5.71
C ASN A 98 -0.56 13.19 5.63
N LEU A 99 -0.40 11.88 5.78
CA LEU A 99 -1.46 10.90 5.55
C LEU A 99 -2.40 10.69 6.75
N ALA A 100 -2.06 11.17 7.92
CA ALA A 100 -2.82 10.89 9.15
C ALA A 100 -4.33 11.18 9.05
N GLU A 101 -4.69 12.30 8.42
CA GLU A 101 -6.10 12.67 8.20
C GLU A 101 -6.63 12.17 6.85
N VAL A 102 -5.72 11.81 5.93
CA VAL A 102 -6.08 11.36 4.58
C VAL A 102 -6.67 9.96 4.60
N TYR A 103 -6.06 9.02 5.33
CA TYR A 103 -6.53 7.63 5.42
C TYR A 103 -8.01 7.52 5.81
N LYS A 104 -8.49 8.39 6.68
CA LYS A 104 -9.89 8.38 7.16
C LYS A 104 -10.95 8.53 6.07
N GLN A 105 -10.54 9.04 4.89
CA GLN A 105 -11.44 9.32 3.77
C GLN A 105 -11.65 8.10 2.86
N TYR A 106 -10.83 7.06 3.02
CA TYR A 106 -10.80 5.90 2.13
C TYR A 106 -11.31 4.62 2.80
N GLU A 107 -11.79 3.68 2.00
CA GLU A 107 -12.23 2.37 2.47
C GLU A 107 -11.13 1.31 2.38
N LEU A 108 -10.31 1.37 1.33
CA LEU A 108 -9.38 0.30 0.98
C LEU A 108 -7.97 0.85 0.72
N TYR A 109 -6.98 0.15 1.23
CA TYR A 109 -5.57 0.37 0.93
C TYR A 109 -5.02 -0.77 0.07
N LEU A 110 -4.34 -0.43 -1.04
CA LEU A 110 -3.64 -1.40 -1.88
C LEU A 110 -2.13 -1.30 -1.63
N SER A 111 -1.49 -2.46 -1.42
CA SER A 111 -0.04 -2.60 -1.35
C SER A 111 0.47 -3.44 -2.51
N GLY A 112 1.23 -2.82 -3.41
CA GLY A 112 1.90 -3.50 -4.52
C GLY A 112 3.32 -3.98 -4.18
N SER A 113 3.81 -3.69 -2.97
CA SER A 113 5.16 -4.03 -2.57
C SER A 113 5.41 -5.53 -2.53
N THR A 114 6.48 -5.95 -3.21
CA THR A 114 7.00 -7.32 -3.14
C THR A 114 8.10 -7.48 -2.10
N SER A 115 8.57 -6.37 -1.53
CA SER A 115 9.55 -6.33 -0.44
C SER A 115 9.28 -5.13 0.46
N GLU A 116 9.08 -5.39 1.72
CA GLU A 116 8.88 -4.37 2.76
C GLU A 116 9.79 -4.64 3.95
N GLY A 117 10.39 -3.57 4.50
CA GLY A 117 11.10 -3.68 5.76
C GLY A 117 10.12 -3.83 6.91
N PHE A 118 9.33 -2.81 7.20
CA PHE A 118 8.31 -2.82 8.25
C PHE A 118 6.90 -2.51 7.73
N GLY A 119 6.77 -1.64 6.72
CA GLY A 119 5.46 -1.25 6.16
C GLY A 119 4.73 -0.20 7.01
N LEU A 120 5.38 0.92 7.32
CA LEU A 120 4.79 2.00 8.14
C LEU A 120 3.46 2.50 7.59
N THR A 121 3.37 2.75 6.29
CA THR A 121 2.13 3.21 5.64
C THR A 121 1.01 2.17 5.71
N LEU A 122 1.38 0.88 5.69
CA LEU A 122 0.45 -0.22 5.86
C LEU A 122 -0.09 -0.29 7.30
N MET A 123 0.81 -0.14 8.29
CA MET A 123 0.43 -0.06 9.69
C MET A 123 -0.52 1.12 9.95
N GLU A 124 -0.22 2.29 9.38
CA GLU A 124 -1.06 3.48 9.47
C GLU A 124 -2.45 3.27 8.84
N ALA A 125 -2.51 2.62 7.68
CA ALA A 125 -3.75 2.28 7.01
C ALA A 125 -4.62 1.34 7.84
N VAL A 126 -4.03 0.26 8.41
CA VAL A 126 -4.72 -0.66 9.33
C VAL A 126 -5.21 0.08 10.57
N GLY A 127 -4.33 0.89 11.19
CA GLY A 127 -4.69 1.69 12.36
C GLY A 127 -5.77 2.72 12.08
N SER A 128 -5.88 3.14 10.83
CA SER A 128 -6.97 4.01 10.35
C SER A 128 -8.24 3.24 10.00
N GLY A 129 -8.26 1.91 10.16
CA GLY A 129 -9.42 1.06 9.93
C GLY A 129 -9.75 0.83 8.46
N LEU A 130 -8.77 0.93 7.54
CA LEU A 130 -8.96 0.56 6.15
C LEU A 130 -8.91 -0.95 5.97
N GLY A 131 -9.69 -1.48 5.02
CA GLY A 131 -9.44 -2.80 4.48
C GLY A 131 -8.12 -2.81 3.70
N ILE A 132 -7.38 -3.92 3.72
CA ILE A 132 -6.08 -3.99 3.06
C ILE A 132 -6.06 -5.12 2.02
N ILE A 133 -5.55 -4.83 0.84
CA ILE A 133 -5.18 -5.86 -0.14
C ILE A 133 -3.69 -5.69 -0.47
N GLY A 134 -2.94 -6.78 -0.39
CA GLY A 134 -1.51 -6.77 -0.69
C GLY A 134 -0.98 -8.16 -1.00
N PHE A 135 0.23 -8.23 -1.56
CA PHE A 135 0.86 -9.51 -1.86
C PHE A 135 1.25 -10.26 -0.59
N ASP A 136 1.17 -11.60 -0.64
CA ASP A 136 1.65 -12.48 0.44
C ASP A 136 3.17 -12.56 0.39
N VAL A 137 3.82 -11.58 1.03
CA VAL A 137 5.28 -11.45 1.11
C VAL A 137 5.72 -11.56 2.57
N TYR A 138 6.96 -12.04 2.79
CA TYR A 138 7.46 -12.42 4.11
C TYR A 138 7.40 -11.33 5.19
N TYR A 139 7.53 -10.06 4.81
CA TYR A 139 7.57 -8.93 5.75
C TYR A 139 6.53 -7.87 5.36
N GLY A 140 6.10 -7.07 6.33
CA GLY A 140 5.12 -6.01 6.13
C GLY A 140 3.71 -6.54 5.94
N ASN A 141 3.31 -6.91 4.73
CA ASN A 141 1.95 -7.36 4.43
C ASN A 141 1.50 -8.52 5.33
N THR A 142 2.34 -9.55 5.50
CA THR A 142 2.04 -10.72 6.34
C THR A 142 1.84 -10.36 7.81
N THR A 143 2.50 -9.32 8.29
CA THR A 143 2.37 -8.84 9.67
C THR A 143 1.04 -8.13 9.91
N PHE A 144 0.57 -7.36 8.93
CA PHE A 144 -0.58 -6.46 9.10
C PHE A 144 -1.87 -6.97 8.47
N ILE A 145 -1.79 -7.88 7.49
CA ILE A 145 -2.97 -8.43 6.82
C ILE A 145 -3.34 -9.78 7.45
N ASN A 146 -4.48 -9.80 8.13
CA ASN A 146 -5.12 -11.02 8.57
C ASN A 146 -6.20 -11.38 7.55
N ASN A 147 -5.90 -12.43 6.75
CA ASN A 147 -6.69 -12.82 5.59
C ASN A 147 -8.16 -13.08 5.98
N HIS A 148 -9.09 -12.54 5.22
CA HIS A 148 -10.55 -12.59 5.45
C HIS A 148 -11.07 -11.86 6.72
N ILE A 149 -10.20 -11.17 7.48
CA ILE A 149 -10.60 -10.39 8.66
C ILE A 149 -10.49 -8.89 8.39
N ASN A 150 -9.28 -8.41 8.09
CA ASN A 150 -9.04 -7.00 7.79
C ASN A 150 -8.56 -6.76 6.36
N GLY A 151 -8.51 -7.82 5.53
CA GLY A 151 -8.07 -7.70 4.15
C GLY A 151 -7.84 -9.04 3.47
N PHE A 152 -7.13 -8.98 2.35
CA PHE A 152 -6.78 -10.13 1.55
C PHE A 152 -5.32 -10.11 1.16
N LYS A 153 -4.64 -11.26 1.30
CA LYS A 153 -3.31 -11.50 0.78
C LYS A 153 -3.42 -12.20 -0.57
N VAL A 154 -2.74 -11.66 -1.57
CA VAL A 154 -2.68 -12.19 -2.92
C VAL A 154 -1.37 -12.96 -3.07
N PRO A 155 -1.39 -14.28 -3.36
CA PRO A 155 -0.18 -15.04 -3.60
C PRO A 155 0.61 -14.45 -4.78
N ILE A 156 1.92 -14.26 -4.60
CA ILE A 156 2.75 -13.60 -5.61
C ILE A 156 3.02 -14.50 -6.83
N ASP A 157 3.01 -15.79 -6.63
CA ASP A 157 3.19 -16.85 -7.66
C ASP A 157 1.96 -17.02 -8.56
N THR A 158 0.79 -16.54 -8.12
CA THR A 158 -0.43 -16.50 -8.95
C THR A 158 -0.53 -15.24 -9.80
N VAL A 159 0.35 -14.26 -9.57
CA VAL A 159 0.47 -13.09 -10.45
C VAL A 159 1.23 -13.52 -11.70
N ASN A 160 0.52 -13.98 -12.73
CA ASN A 160 1.09 -14.07 -14.06
C ASN A 160 1.50 -12.67 -14.48
N ILE A 161 2.83 -12.41 -14.38
CA ILE A 161 3.48 -11.17 -14.79
C ILE A 161 3.60 -11.14 -16.34
N ASP A 162 2.68 -11.70 -17.05
CA ASP A 162 2.48 -11.37 -18.44
C ASP A 162 1.96 -9.95 -18.50
N GLU A 163 2.70 -9.08 -19.16
CA GLU A 163 2.39 -7.65 -19.28
C GLU A 163 0.96 -7.37 -19.78
N ASN A 164 0.26 -8.39 -20.23
CA ASN A 164 -1.12 -8.34 -20.75
C ASN A 164 -2.19 -8.97 -19.85
N ASN A 165 -1.83 -9.71 -18.77
CA ASN A 165 -2.80 -10.45 -17.96
C ASN A 165 -2.54 -10.30 -16.45
N LEU A 166 -2.80 -9.11 -15.90
CA LEU A 166 -2.99 -8.93 -14.47
C LEU A 166 -4.48 -9.05 -14.13
N VAL A 167 -5.02 -10.26 -14.20
CA VAL A 167 -6.23 -10.67 -13.43
C VAL A 167 -6.63 -12.09 -13.85
N THR A 168 -6.51 -13.01 -12.96
CA THR A 168 -7.49 -14.08 -12.79
C THR A 168 -8.20 -13.86 -11.50
#